data_6b1aef9478481894da946fcb3f3d42e5
#
_entry.id   6b1aef9478481894da946fcb3f3d42e5
#
_cell.length_a   1.000
_cell.length_b   1.000
_cell.length_c   1.000
_cell.angle_alpha   90.00
_cell.angle_beta   90.00
_cell.angle_gamma   90.00
#
_symmetry.space_group_name_H-M   'P 1'
#
loop_
_entity.id
_entity.type
_entity.pdbx_description
1 polymer ?
#
loop_
_entity_poly.entity_id
_entity_poly.type
_entity_poly.pdbx_seq_one_letter_code
_entity_poly.pdbx_strand_id
1 'polypeptide(L)'
;NKTKLLSYGIVLSMTAVSMLSTSPLASAAGNVKDEEFSFVAGVDSYPNYTRWREKKDTTMTYCYPRKYGGTYAKVSGCYYDKNKNQHLNVQNCSNGVFIPLNVQGLIVNYVREYGCNRARLSSYVNKGVATSGLWSPDSTENSSYTVFK
;
A
#
# COMPACT_ATOMS: atom_id res chain seq x y z
N ASN A 1 -73.22 2.54 -47.41
CA ASN A 1 -72.30 1.62 -46.70
C ASN A 1 -71.02 2.33 -46.43
N LYS A 2 -70.81 2.73 -45.17
CA LYS A 2 -69.60 3.40 -44.69
C LYS A 2 -68.76 2.37 -43.97
N THR A 3 -67.67 1.95 -44.55
CA THR A 3 -66.67 1.09 -43.95
C THR A 3 -65.78 1.95 -43.04
N LYS A 4 -65.83 1.68 -41.73
CA LYS A 4 -64.95 2.29 -40.75
C LYS A 4 -63.63 1.51 -40.74
N LEU A 5 -62.50 2.15 -41.15
CA LEU A 5 -61.21 1.65 -40.91
C LEU A 5 -60.83 1.87 -39.43
N LEU A 6 -60.61 0.77 -38.73
CA LEU A 6 -59.96 0.81 -37.40
C LEU A 6 -58.42 0.90 -37.57
N SER A 7 -57.94 2.03 -37.17
CA SER A 7 -56.51 2.24 -37.10
C SER A 7 -55.99 1.64 -35.79
N TYR A 8 -55.25 0.55 -35.85
CA TYR A 8 -54.51 0.01 -34.72
C TYR A 8 -53.21 0.77 -34.57
N GLY A 9 -53.19 1.64 -33.59
CA GLY A 9 -51.95 2.29 -33.14
C GLY A 9 -51.07 1.29 -32.37
N ILE A 10 -49.95 0.92 -32.95
CA ILE A 10 -48.91 0.17 -32.25
C ILE A 10 -48.14 1.15 -31.37
N VAL A 11 -48.38 1.07 -30.07
CA VAL A 11 -47.56 1.79 -29.08
C VAL A 11 -46.29 1.00 -28.90
N LEU A 12 -45.21 1.48 -29.50
CA LEU A 12 -43.85 0.96 -29.25
C LEU A 12 -43.37 1.52 -27.92
N SER A 13 -43.50 0.73 -26.85
CA SER A 13 -42.89 1.07 -25.56
C SER A 13 -41.39 0.84 -25.67
N MET A 14 -40.64 1.91 -25.84
CA MET A 14 -39.18 1.88 -25.66
C MET A 14 -38.91 1.79 -24.16
N THR A 15 -38.59 0.58 -23.69
CA THR A 15 -37.97 0.37 -22.39
C THR A 15 -36.51 0.85 -22.51
N ALA A 16 -36.25 2.04 -22.01
CA ALA A 16 -34.90 2.51 -21.81
C ALA A 16 -34.25 1.67 -20.71
N VAL A 17 -33.44 0.70 -21.09
CA VAL A 17 -32.55 0.02 -20.17
C VAL A 17 -31.47 1.03 -19.78
N SER A 18 -31.65 1.68 -18.63
CA SER A 18 -30.58 2.46 -18.00
C SER A 18 -29.50 1.48 -17.53
N MET A 19 -28.48 1.32 -18.35
CA MET A 19 -27.25 0.71 -17.89
C MET A 19 -26.64 1.63 -16.82
N LEU A 20 -26.87 1.27 -15.56
CA LEU A 20 -26.05 1.76 -14.46
C LEU A 20 -24.63 1.30 -14.74
N SER A 21 -23.86 2.16 -15.38
CA SER A 21 -22.40 2.03 -15.39
C SER A 21 -21.97 2.21 -13.93
N THR A 22 -21.77 1.11 -13.22
CA THR A 22 -21.00 1.11 -12.01
C THR A 22 -19.57 1.50 -12.41
N SER A 23 -19.29 2.79 -12.36
CA SER A 23 -17.90 3.24 -12.39
C SER A 23 -17.20 2.47 -11.28
N PRO A 24 -16.12 1.74 -11.54
CA PRO A 24 -15.34 1.18 -10.46
C PRO A 24 -14.95 2.40 -9.61
N LEU A 25 -15.35 2.38 -8.32
CA LEU A 25 -14.86 3.34 -7.36
C LEU A 25 -13.34 3.31 -7.53
N ALA A 26 -12.77 4.40 -8.06
CA ALA A 26 -11.34 4.54 -8.13
C ALA A 26 -10.87 4.44 -6.68
N SER A 27 -10.36 3.28 -6.30
CA SER A 27 -9.67 3.08 -5.03
C SER A 27 -8.69 4.23 -4.94
N ALA A 28 -8.81 5.06 -3.90
CA ALA A 28 -7.87 6.16 -3.71
C ALA A 28 -6.47 5.53 -3.81
N ALA A 29 -5.74 5.89 -4.86
CA ALA A 29 -4.47 5.25 -5.16
C ALA A 29 -3.60 5.34 -3.91
N GLY A 30 -3.11 4.21 -3.42
CA GLY A 30 -2.21 4.13 -2.29
C GLY A 30 -0.96 4.98 -2.53
N ASN A 31 -0.16 5.14 -1.51
CA ASN A 31 1.14 5.81 -1.62
C ASN A 31 2.19 4.81 -2.16
N VAL A 32 2.08 4.48 -3.44
CA VAL A 32 2.90 3.46 -4.12
C VAL A 32 4.18 4.04 -4.76
N LYS A 33 4.43 5.33 -4.57
CA LYS A 33 5.66 5.95 -5.06
C LYS A 33 6.85 5.42 -4.29
N ASP A 34 7.79 4.84 -4.99
CA ASP A 34 9.03 4.35 -4.39
C ASP A 34 9.94 5.49 -3.94
N GLU A 35 10.58 5.29 -2.80
CA GLU A 35 11.68 6.12 -2.30
C GLU A 35 12.87 5.25 -1.96
N GLU A 36 14.05 5.82 -2.06
CA GLU A 36 15.27 5.15 -1.66
C GLU A 36 15.34 5.00 -0.12
N PHE A 37 15.86 3.86 0.32
CA PHE A 37 16.28 3.64 1.70
C PHE A 37 17.72 3.18 1.73
N SER A 38 18.40 3.47 2.84
CA SER A 38 19.74 2.98 3.13
C SER A 38 19.84 2.67 4.60
N PHE A 39 20.19 1.42 4.89
CA PHE A 39 20.52 0.98 6.24
C PHE A 39 22.00 0.63 6.28
N VAL A 40 22.70 1.19 7.23
CA VAL A 40 24.13 0.95 7.41
C VAL A 40 24.32 -0.07 8.51
N ALA A 41 25.19 -1.05 8.30
CA ALA A 41 25.64 -1.94 9.37
C ALA A 41 26.31 -1.10 10.45
N GLY A 42 25.56 -0.76 11.46
CA GLY A 42 25.99 0.22 12.44
C GLY A 42 26.78 -0.35 13.57
N VAL A 43 27.63 0.48 14.08
CA VAL A 43 28.43 0.26 15.27
C VAL A 43 27.58 0.40 16.54
N ASP A 44 26.42 0.99 16.46
CA ASP A 44 25.56 1.30 17.59
C ASP A 44 24.13 0.79 17.47
N SER A 45 23.62 0.45 18.58
CA SER A 45 22.39 -0.19 19.00
C SER A 45 21.06 0.40 18.47
N TYR A 46 21.07 1.30 17.51
CA TYR A 46 19.87 1.93 17.00
C TYR A 46 19.46 1.32 15.67
N PRO A 47 18.19 0.85 15.58
CA PRO A 47 17.67 0.44 14.31
C PRO A 47 17.69 1.62 13.34
N ASN A 48 18.16 1.37 12.12
CA ASN A 48 18.02 2.33 11.04
C ASN A 48 16.55 2.47 10.68
N TYR A 49 16.10 3.69 10.40
CA TYR A 49 14.73 4.00 10.03
C TYR A 49 14.69 4.76 8.72
N THR A 50 13.64 4.49 7.93
CA THR A 50 13.23 5.42 6.89
C THR A 50 12.46 6.60 7.53
N ARG A 51 12.26 7.66 6.76
CA ARG A 51 11.31 8.70 7.18
C ARG A 51 9.89 8.15 7.26
N TRP A 52 9.03 8.77 8.03
CA TRP A 52 7.61 8.50 8.05
C TRP A 52 6.95 8.92 6.74
N ARG A 53 6.14 8.04 6.17
CA ARG A 53 5.36 8.32 4.96
C ARG A 53 3.90 7.97 5.18
N GLU A 54 3.02 8.68 4.49
CA GLU A 54 1.59 8.42 4.57
C GLU A 54 1.29 7.01 4.07
N LYS A 55 0.55 6.26 4.88
CA LYS A 55 -0.02 4.96 4.56
C LYS A 55 -1.51 5.14 4.28
N LYS A 56 -1.91 5.01 3.02
CA LYS A 56 -3.25 5.39 2.56
C LYS A 56 -4.25 4.25 2.57
N ASP A 57 -3.78 3.03 2.32
CA ASP A 57 -4.62 1.85 2.22
C ASP A 57 -4.08 0.69 3.06
N THR A 58 -4.73 -0.47 2.96
CA THR A 58 -4.38 -1.69 3.70
C THR A 58 -3.44 -2.62 2.94
N THR A 59 -2.94 -2.20 1.77
CA THR A 59 -2.00 -3.02 0.99
C THR A 59 -0.69 -3.24 1.72
N MET A 60 0.03 -4.28 1.34
CA MET A 60 1.34 -4.60 1.90
C MET A 60 2.36 -3.50 1.60
N THR A 61 3.37 -3.39 2.44
CA THR A 61 4.48 -2.45 2.24
C THR A 61 5.49 -3.06 1.27
N TYR A 62 5.85 -2.33 0.24
CA TYR A 62 6.87 -2.75 -0.73
C TYR A 62 8.27 -2.46 -0.20
N CYS A 63 9.18 -3.41 -0.40
CA CYS A 63 10.60 -3.28 -0.07
C CYS A 63 11.46 -4.08 -1.04
N TYR A 64 12.42 -3.41 -1.65
CA TYR A 64 13.28 -4.00 -2.68
C TYR A 64 14.76 -3.66 -2.40
N PRO A 65 15.51 -4.53 -1.71
CA PRO A 65 16.96 -4.38 -1.53
C PRO A 65 17.67 -4.53 -2.88
N ARG A 66 18.50 -3.56 -3.24
CA ARG A 66 19.15 -3.50 -4.57
C ARG A 66 20.66 -3.52 -4.52
N LYS A 67 21.24 -3.12 -3.40
CA LYS A 67 22.70 -2.99 -3.27
C LYS A 67 23.17 -3.47 -1.91
N TYR A 68 24.35 -4.02 -1.88
CA TYR A 68 25.18 -4.46 -0.75
C TYR A 68 24.69 -5.75 -0.07
N GLY A 69 23.42 -5.97 0.09
CA GLY A 69 22.88 -7.17 0.71
C GLY A 69 21.37 -7.12 0.82
N GLY A 70 20.78 -8.22 1.29
CA GLY A 70 19.38 -8.26 1.70
C GLY A 70 19.14 -7.39 2.93
N THR A 71 17.89 -7.21 3.30
CA THR A 71 17.52 -6.38 4.44
C THR A 71 16.69 -7.15 5.47
N TYR A 72 16.99 -6.93 6.74
CA TYR A 72 16.14 -7.31 7.87
C TYR A 72 15.22 -6.15 8.18
N ALA A 73 13.99 -6.21 7.75
CA ALA A 73 13.05 -5.11 7.85
C ALA A 73 11.79 -5.48 8.62
N LYS A 74 11.22 -4.49 9.27
CA LYS A 74 9.86 -4.50 9.80
C LYS A 74 9.17 -3.19 9.50
N VAL A 75 7.85 -3.19 9.52
CA VAL A 75 7.03 -2.01 9.33
C VAL A 75 6.55 -1.52 10.68
N SER A 76 6.83 -0.26 10.96
CA SER A 76 6.25 0.46 12.10
C SER A 76 5.18 1.43 11.61
N GLY A 77 4.20 1.66 12.44
CA GLY A 77 3.13 2.63 12.18
C GLY A 77 3.05 3.68 13.27
N CYS A 78 2.48 4.82 12.94
CA CYS A 78 2.09 5.84 13.92
C CYS A 78 0.88 6.63 13.42
N TYR A 79 0.24 7.34 14.33
CA TYR A 79 -0.75 8.34 13.99
C TYR A 79 -0.07 9.71 13.91
N TYR A 80 -0.17 10.37 12.76
CA TYR A 80 0.28 11.74 12.61
C TYR A 80 -0.87 12.70 12.84
N ASP A 81 -0.75 13.49 13.92
CA ASP A 81 -1.69 14.57 14.26
C ASP A 81 -1.24 15.86 13.56
N LYS A 82 -1.96 16.27 12.53
CA LYS A 82 -1.65 17.48 11.77
C LYS A 82 -1.76 18.75 12.59
N ASN A 83 -2.66 18.79 13.57
CA ASN A 83 -2.89 19.96 14.39
C ASN A 83 -1.74 20.22 15.37
N LYS A 84 -1.14 19.14 15.85
CA LYS A 84 -0.01 19.17 16.78
C LYS A 84 1.35 19.02 16.10
N ASN A 85 1.35 18.67 14.81
CA ASN A 85 2.54 18.32 14.05
C ASN A 85 3.37 17.23 14.77
N GLN A 86 2.71 16.18 15.24
CA GLN A 86 3.33 15.12 16.04
C GLN A 86 3.00 13.73 15.53
N HIS A 87 3.99 12.84 15.67
CA HIS A 87 3.82 11.41 15.47
C HIS A 87 3.53 10.76 16.81
N LEU A 88 2.33 10.19 16.95
CA LEU A 88 1.81 9.61 18.20
C LEU A 88 1.68 8.09 18.04
N ASN A 89 1.76 7.39 19.16
CA ASN A 89 1.49 5.95 19.22
C ASN A 89 2.34 5.12 18.24
N VAL A 90 3.64 5.36 18.22
CA VAL A 90 4.58 4.58 17.41
C VAL A 90 4.57 3.13 17.90
N GLN A 91 4.32 2.21 16.98
CA GLN A 91 4.22 0.79 17.29
C GLN A 91 4.68 -0.10 16.13
N ASN A 92 5.05 -1.34 16.44
CA ASN A 92 5.32 -2.34 15.43
C ASN A 92 4.00 -2.78 14.77
N CYS A 93 3.99 -2.83 13.46
CA CYS A 93 2.81 -3.22 12.67
C CYS A 93 3.08 -4.42 11.76
N SER A 94 4.24 -5.04 11.85
CA SER A 94 4.58 -6.28 11.16
C SER A 94 5.53 -7.13 11.99
N ASN A 95 5.70 -8.38 11.61
CA ASN A 95 6.85 -9.17 12.00
C ASN A 95 8.12 -8.62 11.36
N GLY A 96 9.28 -8.93 11.93
CA GLY A 96 10.55 -8.75 11.28
C GLY A 96 10.74 -9.83 10.21
N VAL A 97 11.16 -9.43 9.02
CA VAL A 97 11.38 -10.34 7.89
C VAL A 97 12.73 -10.07 7.25
N PHE A 98 13.32 -11.09 6.64
CA PHE A 98 14.51 -10.94 5.82
C PHE A 98 14.13 -10.99 4.35
N ILE A 99 14.43 -9.92 3.61
CA ILE A 99 14.23 -9.83 2.16
C ILE A 99 15.59 -9.94 1.49
N PRO A 100 15.82 -10.98 0.69
CA PRO A 100 17.10 -11.17 -0.01
C PRO A 100 17.39 -10.04 -1.00
N LEU A 101 18.67 -9.84 -1.30
CA LEU A 101 19.12 -8.91 -2.33
C LEU A 101 18.44 -9.24 -3.68
N ASN A 102 18.02 -8.20 -4.39
CA ASN A 102 17.33 -8.27 -5.68
C ASN A 102 15.96 -8.98 -5.67
N VAL A 103 15.38 -9.19 -4.50
CA VAL A 103 14.00 -9.68 -4.37
C VAL A 103 13.05 -8.51 -4.12
N GLN A 104 12.04 -8.39 -4.95
CA GLN A 104 10.96 -7.44 -4.76
C GLN A 104 9.97 -8.02 -3.74
N GLY A 105 9.97 -7.48 -2.54
CA GLY A 105 9.23 -8.00 -1.40
C GLY A 105 7.99 -7.19 -1.07
N LEU A 106 6.96 -7.88 -0.62
CA LEU A 106 5.77 -7.32 0.00
C LEU A 106 5.74 -7.76 1.46
N ILE A 107 5.76 -6.80 2.38
CA ILE A 107 5.70 -7.07 3.82
C ILE A 107 4.27 -6.91 4.29
N VAL A 108 3.70 -8.01 4.81
CA VAL A 108 2.37 -7.98 5.47
C VAL A 108 2.44 -7.06 6.68
N ASN A 109 1.51 -6.14 6.78
CA ASN A 109 1.47 -5.18 7.89
C ASN A 109 0.03 -4.83 8.29
N TYR A 110 -0.11 -4.28 9.48
CA TYR A 110 -1.39 -3.92 10.10
C TYR A 110 -1.44 -2.42 10.47
N VAL A 111 -0.72 -1.58 9.74
CA VAL A 111 -0.64 -0.14 10.02
C VAL A 111 -2.03 0.50 10.05
N ARG A 112 -2.84 0.26 9.03
CA ARG A 112 -4.18 0.84 8.94
C ARG A 112 -5.16 0.23 9.93
N GLU A 113 -5.06 -1.07 10.15
CA GLU A 113 -5.89 -1.83 11.09
C GLU A 113 -5.66 -1.38 12.53
N TYR A 114 -4.45 -0.92 12.85
CA TYR A 114 -4.11 -0.37 14.18
C TYR A 114 -4.40 1.14 14.31
N GLY A 115 -5.12 1.72 13.33
CA GLY A 115 -5.49 3.14 13.37
C GLY A 115 -4.35 4.10 13.02
N CYS A 116 -3.23 3.59 12.51
CA CYS A 116 -2.11 4.41 12.08
C CYS A 116 -2.35 4.97 10.67
N ASN A 117 -1.80 6.14 10.39
CA ASN A 117 -1.88 6.78 9.07
C ASN A 117 -0.50 7.06 8.45
N ARG A 118 0.58 6.68 9.14
CA ARG A 118 1.96 6.76 8.68
C ARG A 118 2.64 5.41 8.88
N ALA A 119 3.57 5.10 7.98
CA ALA A 119 4.43 3.94 8.05
C ALA A 119 5.89 4.32 7.83
N ARG A 120 6.79 3.52 8.37
CA ARG A 120 8.22 3.51 8.03
C ARG A 120 8.76 2.10 8.07
N LEU A 121 9.82 1.86 7.30
CA LEU A 121 10.66 0.69 7.49
C LEU A 121 11.68 0.94 8.59
N SER A 122 11.97 -0.09 9.34
CA SER A 122 13.10 -0.13 10.25
C SER A 122 13.88 -1.43 10.09
N SER A 123 15.22 -1.35 10.20
CA SER A 123 16.05 -2.52 10.41
C SER A 123 15.90 -2.98 11.87
N TYR A 124 15.66 -4.26 12.10
CA TYR A 124 15.53 -4.81 13.46
C TYR A 124 16.77 -5.57 13.92
N VAL A 125 17.82 -5.58 13.12
CA VAL A 125 19.08 -6.28 13.42
C VAL A 125 20.18 -5.27 13.57
N ASN A 126 20.84 -5.28 14.73
CA ASN A 126 21.94 -4.36 15.05
C ASN A 126 23.26 -4.74 14.36
N LYS A 127 23.36 -5.98 13.86
CA LYS A 127 24.53 -6.50 13.14
C LYS A 127 24.05 -6.94 11.77
N GLY A 128 23.92 -6.01 10.89
CA GLY A 128 23.49 -6.29 9.54
C GLY A 128 24.53 -5.92 8.53
N VAL A 129 24.41 -6.49 7.37
CA VAL A 129 25.09 -6.01 6.17
C VAL A 129 24.46 -4.68 5.79
N ALA A 130 25.27 -3.72 5.34
CA ALA A 130 24.74 -2.53 4.71
C ALA A 130 23.78 -2.94 3.58
N THR A 131 22.66 -2.25 3.46
CA THR A 131 21.68 -2.50 2.41
C THR A 131 21.10 -1.18 1.93
N SER A 132 20.81 -1.08 0.65
CA SER A 132 20.03 0.03 0.12
C SER A 132 19.10 -0.47 -0.99
N GLY A 133 18.03 0.25 -1.20
CA GLY A 133 17.04 -0.14 -2.18
C GLY A 133 15.88 0.84 -2.26
N LEU A 134 14.73 0.33 -2.63
CA LEU A 134 13.49 1.09 -2.80
C LEU A 134 12.41 0.57 -1.85
N TRP A 135 11.55 1.46 -1.41
CA TRP A 135 10.38 1.09 -0.63
C TRP A 135 9.22 2.05 -0.85
N SER A 136 8.02 1.55 -0.60
CA SER A 136 6.81 2.37 -0.52
C SER A 136 5.87 1.86 0.57
N PRO A 137 5.12 2.76 1.24
CA PRO A 137 4.20 2.37 2.31
C PRO A 137 3.07 1.46 1.83
N ASP A 138 2.53 1.75 0.66
CA ASP A 138 1.50 0.98 -0.03
C ASP A 138 2.10 0.32 -1.27
N SER A 139 1.43 -0.68 -1.82
CA SER A 139 1.90 -1.39 -2.99
C SER A 139 0.77 -1.69 -3.98
N THR A 140 1.14 -1.99 -5.22
CA THR A 140 0.21 -2.51 -6.21
C THR A 140 -0.10 -4.00 -6.03
N GLU A 141 0.58 -4.65 -5.08
CA GLU A 141 0.47 -6.09 -4.81
C GLU A 141 0.63 -6.97 -6.05
N ASN A 142 1.59 -6.61 -6.90
CA ASN A 142 1.88 -7.34 -8.12
C ASN A 142 2.19 -8.81 -7.80
N SER A 143 1.60 -9.74 -8.54
CA SER A 143 1.75 -11.18 -8.32
C SER A 143 3.18 -11.71 -8.54
N SER A 144 4.05 -10.94 -9.22
CA SER A 144 5.47 -11.27 -9.37
C SER A 144 6.30 -10.98 -8.11
N TYR A 145 5.75 -10.26 -7.14
CA TYR A 145 6.44 -9.93 -5.90
C TYR A 145 6.32 -11.06 -4.88
N THR A 146 7.34 -11.21 -4.04
CA THR A 146 7.35 -12.23 -2.99
C THR A 146 6.76 -11.68 -1.70
N VAL A 147 5.82 -12.39 -1.10
CA VAL A 147 5.16 -11.99 0.15
C VAL A 147 5.93 -12.51 1.35
N PHE A 148 6.23 -11.64 2.29
CA PHE A 148 6.89 -11.91 3.57
C PHE A 148 5.92 -11.62 4.74
N LYS A 149 5.86 -12.58 5.70
CA LYS A 149 4.92 -12.53 6.84
C LYS A 149 5.65 -12.57 8.17
#